data_6e57a91aa6fd617c40adc428dcdac3f6
#
_entry.id   6e57a91aa6fd617c40adc428dcdac3f6
#
_cell.length_a   1.000
_cell.length_b   1.000
_cell.length_c   1.000
_cell.angle_alpha   90.00
_cell.angle_beta   90.00
_cell.angle_gamma   90.00
#
_symmetry.space_group_name_H-M   'P 1'
#
loop_
_entity.id
_entity.type
_entity.pdbx_description
1 polymer ?
#
loop_
_entity_poly.entity_id
_entity_poly.type
_entity_poly.pdbx_seq_one_letter_code
_entity_poly.pdbx_strand_id
1 'polypeptide(L)' 'MSKEDLDQLRLAYKKAVDEWVDTIRAEEALATPDHSMTAMEHWDDAHFKEHDAHARVTEARETYKDALRSVNYGI' A
#
# COMPACT_ATOMS: atom_id res chain seq x y z
N MET A 1 6.82 -9.58 22.12
CA MET A 1 7.31 -8.68 21.06
C MET A 1 7.83 -7.41 21.70
N SER A 2 8.99 -6.93 21.31
CA SER A 2 9.59 -5.73 21.87
C SER A 2 8.97 -4.47 21.27
N LYS A 3 9.21 -3.34 21.94
CA LYS A 3 8.80 -2.04 21.42
C LYS A 3 9.45 -1.73 20.08
N GLU A 4 10.71 -2.14 19.89
CA GLU A 4 11.44 -1.96 18.63
C GLU A 4 10.80 -2.74 17.49
N ASP A 5 10.35 -3.97 17.75
CA ASP A 5 9.65 -4.78 16.76
C ASP A 5 8.33 -4.14 16.34
N LEU A 6 7.57 -3.60 17.29
CA LEU A 6 6.34 -2.88 17.01
C LEU A 6 6.60 -1.63 16.18
N ASP A 7 7.66 -0.88 16.50
CA ASP A 7 8.03 0.30 15.71
C ASP A 7 8.41 -0.06 14.28
N GLN A 8 9.13 -1.18 14.07
CA GLN A 8 9.45 -1.65 12.73
C GLN A 8 8.22 -2.02 11.94
N LEU A 9 7.25 -2.70 12.55
CA LEU A 9 6.00 -3.06 11.89
C LEU A 9 5.16 -1.81 11.56
N ARG A 10 5.15 -0.83 12.44
CA ARG A 10 4.49 0.45 12.20
C ARG A 10 5.12 1.18 11.01
N LEU A 11 6.45 1.21 10.96
CA LEU A 11 7.17 1.85 9.86
C LEU A 11 6.97 1.10 8.54
N ALA A 12 6.90 -0.22 8.57
CA ALA A 12 6.61 -1.03 7.38
C ALA A 12 5.21 -0.72 6.85
N TYR A 13 4.23 -0.58 7.72
CA TYR A 13 2.89 -0.17 7.34
C TYR A 13 2.89 1.23 6.72
N LYS A 14 3.54 2.18 7.36
CA LYS A 14 3.63 3.56 6.86
C LYS A 14 4.29 3.60 5.48
N LYS A 15 5.37 2.85 5.29
CA LYS A 15 6.06 2.76 4.00
C LYS A 15 5.14 2.19 2.93
N ALA A 16 4.39 1.13 3.26
CA ALA A 16 3.45 0.53 2.31
C ALA A 16 2.36 1.52 1.89
N VAL A 17 1.85 2.33 2.83
CA VAL A 17 0.87 3.38 2.53
C VAL A 17 1.47 4.44 1.61
N ASP A 18 2.70 4.88 1.88
CA ASP A 18 3.37 5.88 1.05
C ASP A 18 3.57 5.35 -0.39
N GLU A 19 3.96 4.10 -0.54
CA GLU A 19 4.10 3.45 -1.85
C GLU A 19 2.74 3.37 -2.58
N TRP A 20 1.69 3.04 -1.86
CA TRP A 20 0.34 2.98 -2.43
C TRP A 20 -0.13 4.37 -2.89
N VAL A 21 0.08 5.41 -2.08
CA VAL A 21 -0.26 6.79 -2.45
C VAL A 21 0.49 7.20 -3.73
N ASP A 22 1.76 6.83 -3.85
CA ASP A 22 2.54 7.11 -5.06
C ASP A 22 1.93 6.44 -6.29
N THR A 23 1.45 5.20 -6.17
CA THR A 23 0.80 4.51 -7.29
C THR A 23 -0.54 5.16 -7.67
N ILE A 24 -1.30 5.65 -6.69
CA ILE A 24 -2.56 6.37 -6.94
C ILE A 24 -2.26 7.66 -7.72
N ARG A 25 -1.25 8.40 -7.32
CA ARG A 25 -0.86 9.64 -7.99
C ARG A 25 -0.36 9.39 -9.41
N ALA A 26 0.39 8.31 -9.61
CA ALA A 26 0.84 7.91 -10.96
C ALA A 26 -0.34 7.55 -11.85
N GLU A 27 -1.33 6.82 -11.33
CA GLU A 27 -2.55 6.48 -12.04
C GLU A 27 -3.34 7.74 -12.40
N GLU A 28 -3.52 8.65 -11.45
CA GLU A 28 -4.21 9.92 -11.66
C GLU A 28 -3.53 10.75 -12.74
N ALA A 29 -2.19 10.79 -12.74
CA ALA A 29 -1.43 11.55 -13.74
C ALA A 29 -1.63 11.04 -15.18
N LEU A 30 -2.05 9.78 -15.35
CA LEU A 30 -2.35 9.18 -16.64
C LEU A 30 -3.77 9.51 -17.12
N ALA A 31 -4.62 10.09 -16.27
CA ALA A 31 -5.96 10.54 -16.63
C ALA A 31 -5.84 11.85 -17.43
N THR A 32 -5.67 11.75 -18.74
CA THR A 32 -5.45 12.86 -19.67
C THR A 32 -6.56 12.90 -20.71
N PRO A 33 -6.65 13.99 -21.51
CA PRO A 33 -7.59 14.03 -22.64
C PRO A 33 -7.29 13.03 -23.76
N ASP A 34 -6.11 12.39 -23.75
CA ASP A 34 -5.78 11.36 -24.71
C ASP A 34 -6.58 10.09 -24.43
N HIS A 35 -7.40 9.67 -25.38
CA HIS A 35 -8.24 8.47 -25.29
C HIS A 35 -7.74 7.34 -26.20
N SER A 36 -6.46 7.35 -26.56
CA SER A 36 -5.86 6.32 -27.42
C SER A 36 -5.78 4.97 -26.70
N MET A 37 -5.61 3.89 -27.48
CA MET A 37 -5.38 2.54 -26.93
C MET A 37 -4.13 2.49 -26.08
N THR A 38 -3.07 3.21 -26.48
CA THR A 38 -1.82 3.27 -25.72
C THR A 38 -2.04 3.92 -24.35
N ALA A 39 -2.80 5.02 -24.30
CA ALA A 39 -3.13 5.68 -23.03
C ALA A 39 -3.93 4.76 -22.11
N MET A 40 -4.87 4.01 -22.68
CA MET A 40 -5.68 3.06 -21.91
C MET A 40 -4.83 1.91 -21.36
N GLU A 41 -3.89 1.38 -22.15
CA GLU A 41 -2.97 0.33 -21.70
C GLU A 41 -2.07 0.81 -20.56
N HIS A 42 -1.56 2.04 -20.64
CA HIS A 42 -0.75 2.63 -19.58
C HIS A 42 -1.58 2.78 -18.30
N TRP A 43 -2.82 3.17 -18.42
CA TRP A 43 -3.71 3.32 -17.27
C TRP A 43 -4.00 1.96 -16.62
N ASP A 44 -4.26 0.93 -17.42
CA ASP A 44 -4.47 -0.43 -16.93
C ASP A 44 -3.24 -0.93 -16.16
N ASP A 45 -2.02 -0.69 -16.69
CA ASP A 45 -0.78 -1.05 -16.01
C ASP A 45 -0.64 -0.33 -14.66
N ALA A 46 -0.96 0.97 -14.63
CA ALA A 46 -0.92 1.75 -13.39
C ALA A 46 -1.94 1.24 -12.38
N HIS A 47 -3.12 0.83 -12.85
CA HIS A 47 -4.15 0.24 -12.01
C HIS A 47 -3.68 -1.07 -11.35
N PHE A 48 -3.01 -1.94 -12.10
CA PHE A 48 -2.45 -3.17 -11.54
C PHE A 48 -1.39 -2.89 -10.48
N LYS A 49 -0.52 -1.92 -10.71
CA LYS A 49 0.50 -1.52 -9.72
C LYS A 49 -0.14 -0.97 -8.45
N GLU A 50 -1.18 -0.16 -8.58
CA GLU A 50 -1.93 0.37 -7.45
C GLU A 50 -2.59 -0.76 -6.66
N HIS A 51 -3.21 -1.71 -7.35
CA HIS A 51 -3.85 -2.86 -6.72
C HIS A 51 -2.84 -3.70 -5.92
N ASP A 52 -1.67 -3.97 -6.49
CA ASP A 52 -0.60 -4.71 -5.79
C ASP A 52 -0.09 -3.95 -4.58
N ALA A 53 0.11 -2.63 -4.71
CA ALA A 53 0.54 -1.80 -3.58
C ALA A 53 -0.50 -1.78 -2.46
N HIS A 54 -1.79 -1.74 -2.81
CA HIS A 54 -2.88 -1.81 -1.84
C HIS A 54 -2.89 -3.14 -1.09
N ALA A 55 -2.63 -4.25 -1.79
CA ALA A 55 -2.51 -5.57 -1.16
C ALA A 55 -1.39 -5.58 -0.12
N ARG A 56 -0.25 -4.94 -0.40
CA ARG A 56 0.84 -4.82 0.57
C ARG A 56 0.47 -3.96 1.77
N VAL A 57 -0.32 -2.91 1.57
CA VAL A 57 -0.87 -2.10 2.68
C VAL A 57 -1.73 -2.95 3.59
N THR A 58 -2.65 -3.73 3.01
CA THR A 58 -3.55 -4.59 3.78
C THR A 58 -2.76 -5.60 4.60
N GLU A 59 -1.76 -6.25 4.00
CA GLU A 59 -0.91 -7.21 4.68
C GLU A 59 -0.13 -6.57 5.83
N ALA A 60 0.53 -5.45 5.58
CA ALA A 60 1.31 -4.74 6.60
C ALA A 60 0.42 -4.24 7.74
N ARG A 61 -0.78 -3.77 7.43
CA ARG A 61 -1.76 -3.33 8.42
C ARG A 61 -2.20 -4.48 9.32
N GLU A 62 -2.54 -5.62 8.74
CA GLU A 62 -2.98 -6.79 9.52
C GLU A 62 -1.85 -7.32 10.39
N THR A 63 -0.63 -7.38 9.87
CA THR A 63 0.53 -7.81 10.65
C THR A 63 0.74 -6.90 11.85
N TYR A 64 0.65 -5.59 11.67
CA TYR A 64 0.80 -4.63 12.76
C TYR A 64 -0.34 -4.76 13.77
N LYS A 65 -1.58 -4.87 13.32
CA LYS A 65 -2.74 -5.06 14.20
C LYS A 65 -2.62 -6.32 15.05
N ASP A 66 -2.21 -7.43 14.43
CA ASP A 66 -2.05 -8.69 15.15
C ASP A 66 -0.95 -8.57 16.21
N ALA A 67 0.14 -7.89 15.90
CA ALA A 67 1.22 -7.64 16.86
C ALA A 67 0.73 -6.79 18.03
N LEU A 68 -0.06 -5.75 17.78
CA LEU A 68 -0.65 -4.91 18.82
C LEU A 68 -1.58 -5.72 19.73
N ARG A 69 -2.41 -6.58 19.17
CA ARG A 69 -3.28 -7.45 19.96
C ARG A 69 -2.48 -8.38 20.83
N SER A 70 -1.43 -8.98 20.28
CA SER A 70 -0.56 -9.89 21.04
C SER A 70 0.06 -9.19 22.25
N VAL A 71 0.55 -7.96 22.08
CA VAL A 71 1.17 -7.19 23.16
C VAL A 71 0.14 -6.76 24.21
N ASN A 72 -1.03 -6.27 23.77
CA ASN A 72 -2.02 -5.68 24.67
C ASN A 72 -2.92 -6.71 25.34
N TYR A 73 -3.18 -7.86 24.72
CA TYR A 73 -4.12 -8.87 25.22
C TYR A 73 -3.44 -10.19 25.57
N GLY A 74 -2.14 -10.33 25.36
CA GLY A 74 -1.40 -11.55 25.67
C GLY A 74 -1.77 -12.74 24.80
N ILE A 75 -2.26 -12.50 23.60
CA ILE A 75 -2.69 -13.56 22.69
C ILE A 75 -1.58 -13.95 21.73
#